data_4457f7609c0c94ca15b18bb2ae2d9908
#
_entry.id   4457f7609c0c94ca15b18bb2ae2d9908
#
_cell.length_a   1.000
_cell.length_b   1.000
_cell.length_c   1.000
_cell.angle_alpha   90.00
_cell.angle_beta   90.00
_cell.angle_gamma   90.00
#
_symmetry.space_group_name_H-M   'P 1'
#
loop_
_entity.id
_entity.type
_entity.pdbx_description
1 polymer ?
#
loop_
_entity_poly.entity_id
_entity_poly.type
_entity_poly.pdbx_seq_one_letter_code
_entity_poly.pdbx_strand_id
1 'polypeptide(L)'
;MAKLLIMSIVSFCFIFLLLLFFRYILKRYFNYMLNYKVWYLTLLAGLIPFIPIKFSFFKFNNLNNQEPTVESNSHNLNPNINTTKPVHEFTTDIHKINWDSIDNICTVIWIVLVIILSFKFLNSLLYLKYLKKQSLYLNEKEKDKINKILFNHQYKRNIVIRKAESIHSPITFWYGKYIILIPSLYFKSINDKKLKYIILHEYAHAKNRDTLHLIIFHIFSIAMSYNPLIQIVKRKMIHDNEVEADRFVLNNINKNE
;
A
#
# COMPACT_ATOMS: atom_id res chain seq x y z
N MET A 1 -11.62 -7.40 -17.59
CA MET A 1 -10.58 -6.74 -16.75
C MET A 1 -11.19 -5.69 -15.82
N ALA A 2 -11.94 -4.68 -16.30
CA ALA A 2 -12.53 -3.62 -15.47
C ALA A 2 -13.37 -4.14 -14.30
N LYS A 3 -14.19 -5.18 -14.50
CA LYS A 3 -14.99 -5.78 -13.42
C LYS A 3 -14.12 -6.26 -12.25
N LEU A 4 -13.00 -6.92 -12.52
CA LEU A 4 -12.06 -7.36 -11.48
C LEU A 4 -11.40 -6.18 -10.76
N LEU A 5 -11.01 -5.14 -11.51
CA LEU A 5 -10.43 -3.92 -10.93
C LEU A 5 -11.44 -3.20 -10.01
N ILE A 6 -12.70 -3.09 -10.43
CA ILE A 6 -13.76 -2.48 -9.62
C ILE A 6 -13.98 -3.31 -8.35
N MET A 7 -14.10 -4.64 -8.45
CA MET A 7 -14.23 -5.51 -7.28
C MET A 7 -13.05 -5.38 -6.32
N SER A 8 -11.84 -5.25 -6.85
CA SER A 8 -10.63 -5.01 -6.06
C SER A 8 -10.69 -3.67 -5.32
N ILE A 9 -11.14 -2.60 -5.97
CA ILE A 9 -11.32 -1.29 -5.32
C ILE A 9 -12.36 -1.41 -4.19
N VAL A 10 -13.49 -2.05 -4.44
CA VAL A 10 -14.57 -2.20 -3.44
C VAL A 10 -14.09 -2.99 -2.23
N SER A 11 -13.46 -4.15 -2.42
CA SER A 11 -12.93 -4.97 -1.32
C SER A 11 -11.83 -4.23 -0.53
N PHE A 12 -10.96 -3.51 -1.22
CA PHE A 12 -9.94 -2.67 -0.60
C PHE A 12 -10.57 -1.55 0.25
N CYS A 13 -11.57 -0.82 -0.31
CA CYS A 13 -12.29 0.24 0.40
C CYS A 13 -12.95 -0.30 1.67
N PHE A 14 -13.62 -1.45 1.57
CA PHE A 14 -14.32 -2.05 2.69
C PHE A 14 -13.37 -2.36 3.85
N ILE A 15 -12.26 -3.07 3.58
CA ILE A 15 -11.26 -3.40 4.60
C ILE A 15 -10.57 -2.13 5.13
N PHE A 16 -10.28 -1.15 4.27
CA PHE A 16 -9.70 0.11 4.69
C PHE A 16 -10.59 0.87 5.69
N LEU A 17 -11.89 1.01 5.39
CA LEU A 17 -12.85 1.65 6.29
C LEU A 17 -13.01 0.88 7.59
N LEU A 18 -13.07 -0.44 7.51
CA LEU A 18 -13.16 -1.31 8.69
C LEU A 18 -11.93 -1.15 9.60
N LEU A 19 -10.72 -1.11 9.03
CA LEU A 19 -9.50 -0.85 9.80
C LEU A 19 -9.48 0.54 10.43
N LEU A 20 -9.93 1.58 9.71
CA LEU A 20 -10.04 2.93 10.30
C LEU A 20 -11.02 2.94 11.48
N PHE A 21 -12.16 2.27 11.35
CA PHE A 21 -13.15 2.14 12.39
C PHE A 21 -12.59 1.42 13.63
N PHE A 22 -11.93 0.27 13.44
CA PHE A 22 -11.26 -0.45 14.54
C PHE A 22 -10.17 0.38 15.21
N ARG A 23 -9.34 1.07 14.42
CA ARG A 23 -8.31 1.96 14.98
C ARG A 23 -8.92 3.09 15.80
N TYR A 24 -10.02 3.67 15.34
CA TYR A 24 -10.73 4.71 16.07
C TYR A 24 -11.25 4.20 17.42
N ILE A 25 -11.92 3.04 17.43
CA ILE A 25 -12.44 2.41 18.65
C ILE A 25 -11.31 2.07 19.63
N LEU A 26 -10.28 1.36 19.16
CA LEU A 26 -9.18 0.93 20.01
C LEU A 26 -8.42 2.12 20.60
N LYS A 27 -8.21 3.18 19.84
CA LYS A 27 -7.60 4.40 20.37
C LYS A 27 -8.50 5.08 21.41
N ARG A 28 -9.81 5.14 21.17
CA ARG A 28 -10.76 5.84 22.04
C ARG A 28 -11.02 5.12 23.36
N TYR A 29 -11.18 3.79 23.31
CA TYR A 29 -11.61 3.01 24.48
C TYR A 29 -10.46 2.33 25.22
N PHE A 30 -9.40 1.94 24.53
CA PHE A 30 -8.29 1.15 25.10
C PHE A 30 -6.95 1.88 25.08
N ASN A 31 -6.90 3.11 24.54
CA ASN A 31 -5.65 3.85 24.31
C ASN A 31 -4.58 3.02 23.61
N TYR A 32 -5.02 2.00 22.84
CA TYR A 32 -4.16 1.05 22.13
C TYR A 32 -3.94 1.52 20.69
N MET A 33 -2.69 1.49 20.27
CA MET A 33 -2.33 1.84 18.90
C MET A 33 -1.96 0.60 18.14
N LEU A 34 -2.72 0.31 17.09
CA LEU A 34 -2.42 -0.82 16.21
C LEU A 34 -1.09 -0.60 15.49
N ASN A 35 -0.31 -1.67 15.39
CA ASN A 35 0.95 -1.66 14.64
C ASN A 35 0.68 -1.34 13.15
N TYR A 36 1.60 -0.63 12.52
CA TYR A 36 1.53 -0.28 11.08
C TYR A 36 1.38 -1.51 10.15
N LYS A 37 1.81 -2.69 10.59
CA LYS A 37 1.70 -3.95 9.82
C LYS A 37 0.25 -4.33 9.50
N VAL A 38 -0.71 -3.82 10.25
CA VAL A 38 -2.14 -4.07 9.99
C VAL A 38 -2.57 -3.55 8.61
N TRP A 39 -1.86 -2.56 8.06
CA TRP A 39 -2.14 -2.05 6.72
C TRP A 39 -1.92 -3.07 5.60
N TYR A 40 -1.15 -4.16 5.84
CA TYR A 40 -1.04 -5.25 4.87
C TYR A 40 -2.38 -5.96 4.59
N LEU A 41 -3.33 -5.93 5.53
CA LEU A 41 -4.66 -6.48 5.31
C LEU A 41 -5.41 -5.77 4.18
N THR A 42 -5.18 -4.46 3.99
CA THR A 42 -5.78 -3.73 2.86
C THR A 42 -5.20 -4.18 1.52
N LEU A 43 -3.89 -4.48 1.48
CA LEU A 43 -3.26 -5.00 0.27
C LEU A 43 -3.79 -6.38 -0.09
N LEU A 44 -3.91 -7.28 0.91
CA LEU A 44 -4.48 -8.62 0.71
C LEU A 44 -5.93 -8.53 0.22
N ALA A 45 -6.74 -7.65 0.82
CA ALA A 45 -8.12 -7.43 0.39
C ALA A 45 -8.23 -7.01 -1.08
N GLY A 46 -7.33 -6.12 -1.53
CA GLY A 46 -7.28 -5.69 -2.93
C GLY A 46 -6.87 -6.80 -3.90
N LEU A 47 -6.17 -7.84 -3.44
CA LEU A 47 -5.76 -8.97 -4.26
C LEU A 47 -6.80 -10.10 -4.33
N ILE A 48 -7.74 -10.18 -3.40
CA ILE A 48 -8.75 -11.25 -3.33
C ILE A 48 -9.46 -11.50 -4.67
N PRO A 49 -9.95 -10.48 -5.42
CA PRO A 49 -10.67 -10.70 -6.67
C PRO A 49 -9.84 -11.31 -7.81
N PHE A 50 -8.50 -11.23 -7.71
CA PHE A 50 -7.59 -11.80 -8.71
C PHE A 50 -7.24 -13.26 -8.44
N ILE A 51 -7.56 -13.76 -7.25
CA ILE A 51 -7.33 -15.17 -6.90
C ILE A 51 -8.53 -15.97 -7.39
N PRO A 52 -8.36 -17.00 -8.24
CA PRO A 52 -9.45 -17.83 -8.75
C PRO A 52 -9.95 -18.80 -7.67
N ILE A 53 -10.44 -18.26 -6.56
CA ILE A 53 -11.04 -19.06 -5.50
C ILE A 53 -12.46 -19.40 -5.95
N LYS A 54 -12.73 -20.66 -6.31
CA LYS A 54 -14.09 -21.16 -6.50
C LYS A 54 -14.75 -21.26 -5.12
N PHE A 55 -15.29 -20.14 -4.62
CA PHE A 55 -16.16 -20.16 -3.44
C PHE A 55 -17.47 -20.85 -3.81
N SER A 56 -17.57 -22.16 -3.54
CA SER A 56 -18.80 -22.96 -3.70
C SER A 56 -19.83 -22.69 -2.60
N PHE A 57 -19.65 -21.67 -1.76
CA PHE A 57 -20.48 -21.45 -0.58
C PHE A 57 -21.79 -20.71 -0.83
N PHE A 58 -21.99 -20.05 -1.96
CA PHE A 58 -23.28 -19.43 -2.33
C PHE A 58 -23.78 -19.99 -3.65
N LYS A 59 -24.32 -21.22 -3.65
CA LYS A 59 -25.40 -21.55 -4.56
C LYS A 59 -26.61 -20.73 -4.10
N PHE A 60 -26.77 -19.52 -4.64
CA PHE A 60 -28.10 -18.95 -4.75
C PHE A 60 -28.88 -19.94 -5.62
N ASN A 61 -29.74 -20.75 -4.98
CA ASN A 61 -30.80 -21.43 -5.69
C ASN A 61 -31.56 -20.31 -6.39
N ASN A 62 -31.43 -20.23 -7.70
CA ASN A 62 -32.37 -19.50 -8.52
C ASN A 62 -33.70 -20.20 -8.36
N LEU A 63 -34.43 -19.81 -7.34
CA LEU A 63 -35.86 -20.07 -7.23
C LEU A 63 -36.51 -19.21 -8.31
N ASN A 64 -37.14 -19.90 -9.25
CA ASN A 64 -38.11 -19.39 -10.20
C ASN A 64 -37.60 -18.56 -11.41
N ASN A 65 -37.12 -19.27 -12.42
CA ASN A 65 -37.58 -19.01 -13.78
C ASN A 65 -38.27 -20.26 -14.29
N GLN A 66 -39.47 -20.57 -13.75
CA GLN A 66 -40.47 -21.26 -14.51
C GLN A 66 -41.11 -20.22 -15.42
N GLU A 67 -40.62 -20.14 -16.64
CA GLU A 67 -41.43 -19.59 -17.73
C GLU A 67 -42.72 -20.38 -17.78
N PRO A 68 -43.90 -19.73 -17.73
CA PRO A 68 -45.15 -20.44 -17.97
C PRO A 68 -45.13 -20.92 -19.41
N THR A 69 -45.00 -22.22 -19.59
CA THR A 69 -45.30 -22.89 -20.86
C THR A 69 -46.77 -22.69 -21.15
N VAL A 70 -47.09 -21.71 -21.97
CA VAL A 70 -48.41 -21.54 -22.54
C VAL A 70 -48.54 -22.62 -23.60
N GLU A 71 -49.26 -23.70 -23.25
CA GLU A 71 -49.76 -24.65 -24.24
C GLU A 71 -50.72 -23.92 -25.19
N SER A 72 -50.26 -23.69 -26.41
CA SER A 72 -51.09 -23.17 -27.48
C SER A 72 -51.99 -24.30 -28.03
N ASN A 73 -53.15 -24.42 -27.47
CA ASN A 73 -54.22 -25.16 -28.14
C ASN A 73 -54.66 -24.38 -29.39
N SER A 74 -54.29 -24.92 -30.54
CA SER A 74 -54.73 -24.46 -31.85
C SER A 74 -56.22 -24.72 -32.03
N HIS A 75 -57.06 -23.70 -31.88
CA HIS A 75 -58.39 -23.68 -32.50
C HIS A 75 -58.36 -22.68 -33.66
N ASN A 76 -58.52 -23.25 -34.88
CA ASN A 76 -58.82 -22.51 -36.08
C ASN A 76 -60.09 -21.67 -35.94
N LEU A 77 -59.98 -20.37 -36.02
CA LEU A 77 -61.07 -19.50 -36.47
C LEU A 77 -60.44 -18.28 -37.20
N ASN A 78 -60.61 -18.27 -38.50
CA ASN A 78 -60.53 -17.04 -39.28
C ASN A 78 -61.76 -16.18 -38.99
N PRO A 79 -61.66 -14.88 -38.80
CA PRO A 79 -61.93 -13.96 -39.90
C PRO A 79 -61.12 -12.67 -39.92
N ASN A 80 -60.88 -12.19 -41.09
CA ASN A 80 -60.55 -10.85 -41.49
C ASN A 80 -60.97 -9.73 -40.54
N ILE A 81 -60.00 -9.02 -39.98
CA ILE A 81 -60.17 -7.57 -39.63
C ILE A 81 -58.90 -6.85 -40.01
N ASN A 82 -59.05 -5.93 -40.91
CA ASN A 82 -58.07 -4.96 -41.38
C ASN A 82 -57.62 -4.01 -40.27
N THR A 83 -56.36 -3.57 -40.40
CA THR A 83 -55.80 -2.30 -39.96
C THR A 83 -55.65 -2.06 -38.45
N THR A 84 -54.46 -2.36 -37.98
CA THR A 84 -53.79 -1.45 -37.05
C THR A 84 -52.32 -1.29 -37.50
N LYS A 85 -51.93 -0.01 -37.75
CA LYS A 85 -50.57 0.39 -38.05
C LYS A 85 -49.61 -0.17 -37.00
N PRO A 86 -48.39 -0.61 -37.40
CA PRO A 86 -47.42 -1.01 -36.41
C PRO A 86 -47.15 0.19 -35.52
N VAL A 87 -47.39 0.05 -34.24
CA VAL A 87 -46.83 0.94 -33.24
C VAL A 87 -45.35 0.92 -33.46
N HIS A 88 -44.79 2.04 -33.88
CA HIS A 88 -43.33 2.24 -33.88
C HIS A 88 -42.87 1.94 -32.45
N GLU A 89 -42.34 0.75 -32.24
CA GLU A 89 -41.44 0.53 -31.11
C GLU A 89 -40.39 1.60 -31.18
N PHE A 90 -40.51 2.57 -30.33
CA PHE A 90 -39.48 3.54 -30.04
C PHE A 90 -38.37 2.75 -29.34
N THR A 91 -37.64 1.94 -30.11
CA THR A 91 -36.39 1.41 -29.65
C THR A 91 -35.49 2.62 -29.47
N THR A 92 -35.42 3.08 -28.22
CA THR A 92 -34.35 3.96 -27.84
C THR A 92 -33.06 3.20 -28.16
N ASP A 93 -32.42 3.56 -29.25
CA ASP A 93 -31.02 3.26 -29.54
C ASP A 93 -30.20 3.99 -28.47
N ILE A 94 -30.27 3.46 -27.24
CA ILE A 94 -29.25 3.71 -26.26
C ILE A 94 -28.00 3.12 -26.90
N HIS A 95 -27.14 3.99 -27.42
CA HIS A 95 -25.82 3.62 -27.92
C HIS A 95 -25.25 2.55 -26.99
N LYS A 96 -25.23 1.31 -27.45
CA LYS A 96 -24.65 0.21 -26.69
C LYS A 96 -23.20 0.61 -26.44
N ILE A 97 -22.94 1.09 -25.23
CA ILE A 97 -21.59 1.41 -24.80
C ILE A 97 -20.77 0.16 -25.05
N ASN A 98 -19.77 0.27 -25.91
CA ASN A 98 -18.88 -0.84 -26.21
C ASN A 98 -17.93 -1.04 -25.03
N TRP A 99 -18.37 -1.83 -24.07
CA TRP A 99 -17.64 -2.14 -22.85
C TRP A 99 -16.26 -2.75 -23.13
N ASP A 100 -16.10 -3.48 -24.21
CA ASP A 100 -14.82 -4.08 -24.60
C ASP A 100 -13.78 -3.01 -24.97
N SER A 101 -14.22 -1.96 -25.68
CA SER A 101 -13.33 -0.83 -26.01
C SER A 101 -12.91 -0.07 -24.75
N ILE A 102 -13.81 0.15 -23.81
CA ILE A 102 -13.51 0.81 -22.52
C ILE A 102 -12.54 -0.03 -21.72
N ASP A 103 -12.76 -1.35 -21.63
CA ASP A 103 -11.86 -2.28 -20.94
C ASP A 103 -10.45 -2.24 -21.50
N ASN A 104 -10.30 -2.20 -22.82
CA ASN A 104 -9.01 -2.12 -23.49
C ASN A 104 -8.29 -0.80 -23.18
N ILE A 105 -8.99 0.34 -23.24
CA ILE A 105 -8.44 1.65 -22.91
C ILE A 105 -7.98 1.70 -21.46
N CYS A 106 -8.81 1.27 -20.52
CA CYS A 106 -8.45 1.24 -19.09
C CYS A 106 -7.24 0.36 -18.82
N THR A 107 -7.15 -0.78 -19.50
CA THR A 107 -6.02 -1.70 -19.39
C THR A 107 -4.72 -1.07 -19.90
N VAL A 108 -4.77 -0.38 -21.04
CA VAL A 108 -3.61 0.32 -21.61
C VAL A 108 -3.14 1.42 -20.69
N ILE A 109 -4.07 2.25 -20.17
CA ILE A 109 -3.74 3.31 -19.21
C ILE A 109 -3.08 2.74 -17.96
N TRP A 110 -3.61 1.66 -17.41
CA TRP A 110 -3.03 1.00 -16.24
C TRP A 110 -1.61 0.48 -16.52
N ILE A 111 -1.38 -0.18 -17.67
CA ILE A 111 -0.04 -0.66 -18.06
C ILE A 111 0.95 0.50 -18.14
N VAL A 112 0.56 1.61 -18.80
CA VAL A 112 1.40 2.81 -18.91
C VAL A 112 1.75 3.36 -17.52
N LEU A 113 0.78 3.46 -16.61
CA LEU A 113 1.02 3.89 -15.23
C LEU A 113 2.00 2.97 -14.49
N VAL A 114 1.82 1.65 -14.63
CA VAL A 114 2.73 0.65 -14.02
C VAL A 114 4.16 0.83 -14.54
N ILE A 115 4.35 1.03 -15.85
CA ILE A 115 5.67 1.25 -16.45
C ILE A 115 6.31 2.53 -15.89
N ILE A 116 5.58 3.65 -15.88
CA ILE A 116 6.09 4.94 -15.38
C ILE A 116 6.47 4.83 -13.90
N LEU A 117 5.63 4.22 -13.07
CA LEU A 117 5.87 4.08 -11.65
C LEU A 117 7.03 3.11 -11.36
N SER A 118 7.14 2.04 -12.13
CA SER A 118 8.26 1.09 -12.04
C SER A 118 9.59 1.76 -12.39
N PHE A 119 9.61 2.61 -13.42
CA PHE A 119 10.79 3.37 -13.80
C PHE A 119 11.21 4.35 -12.69
N LYS A 120 10.26 5.09 -12.11
CA LYS A 120 10.52 5.98 -10.96
C LYS A 120 11.06 5.20 -9.76
N PHE A 121 10.52 4.04 -9.49
CA PHE A 121 10.97 3.18 -8.39
C PHE A 121 12.40 2.68 -8.62
N LEU A 122 12.71 2.22 -9.84
CA LEU A 122 14.06 1.78 -10.22
C LEU A 122 15.08 2.91 -10.04
N ASN A 123 14.76 4.12 -10.51
CA ASN A 123 15.62 5.30 -10.33
C ASN A 123 15.85 5.61 -8.85
N SER A 124 14.82 5.45 -7.99
CA SER A 124 14.98 5.60 -6.54
C SER A 124 15.95 4.59 -5.95
N LEU A 125 15.89 3.31 -6.38
CA LEU A 125 16.83 2.28 -5.94
C LEU A 125 18.27 2.56 -6.42
N LEU A 126 18.43 3.05 -7.65
CA LEU A 126 19.74 3.47 -8.18
C LEU A 126 20.31 4.65 -7.39
N TYR A 127 19.47 5.60 -6.99
CA TYR A 127 19.87 6.71 -6.14
C TYR A 127 20.36 6.23 -4.75
N LEU A 128 19.68 5.28 -4.13
CA LEU A 128 20.14 4.68 -2.87
C LEU A 128 21.50 3.97 -3.04
N LYS A 129 21.71 3.28 -4.16
CA LYS A 129 23.00 2.67 -4.50
C LYS A 129 24.10 3.73 -4.62
N TYR A 130 23.80 4.84 -5.27
CA TYR A 130 24.71 5.98 -5.41
C TYR A 130 25.08 6.57 -4.04
N LEU A 131 24.09 6.86 -3.19
CA LEU A 131 24.33 7.35 -1.82
C LEU A 131 25.21 6.40 -1.00
N LYS A 132 24.96 5.09 -1.09
CA LYS A 132 25.81 4.08 -0.45
C LYS A 132 27.25 4.14 -0.94
N LYS A 133 27.46 4.34 -2.25
CA LYS A 133 28.82 4.41 -2.85
C LYS A 133 29.56 5.65 -2.37
N GLN A 134 28.90 6.80 -2.24
CA GLN A 134 29.50 8.05 -1.77
C GLN A 134 29.66 8.13 -0.25
N SER A 135 29.05 7.23 0.50
CA SER A 135 29.13 7.27 1.95
C SER A 135 30.50 6.86 2.46
N LEU A 136 30.96 7.55 3.50
CA LEU A 136 32.24 7.35 4.15
C LEU A 136 32.07 6.52 5.44
N TYR A 137 33.10 5.78 5.80
CA TYR A 137 33.16 5.14 7.10
C TYR A 137 33.39 6.17 8.20
N LEU A 138 32.90 5.83 9.40
CA LEU A 138 33.10 6.63 10.59
C LEU A 138 34.60 6.52 11.03
N ASN A 139 35.14 7.60 11.57
CA ASN A 139 36.42 7.53 12.25
C ASN A 139 36.26 6.89 13.64
N GLU A 140 37.36 6.53 14.31
CA GLU A 140 37.28 5.82 15.60
C GLU A 140 36.54 6.64 16.69
N LYS A 141 36.75 7.95 16.76
CA LYS A 141 36.02 8.82 17.71
C LYS A 141 34.52 8.86 17.47
N GLU A 142 34.09 8.95 16.21
CA GLU A 142 32.69 8.93 15.81
C GLU A 142 32.06 7.55 16.10
N LYS A 143 32.79 6.49 15.83
CA LYS A 143 32.38 5.11 16.09
C LYS A 143 32.21 4.85 17.58
N ASP A 144 33.13 5.33 18.43
CA ASP A 144 33.02 5.21 19.88
C ASP A 144 31.82 5.97 20.43
N LYS A 145 31.53 7.17 19.90
CA LYS A 145 30.30 7.90 20.26
C LYS A 145 29.03 7.08 19.95
N ILE A 146 28.96 6.49 18.76
CA ILE A 146 27.83 5.69 18.35
C ILE A 146 27.72 4.41 19.18
N ASN A 147 28.81 3.73 19.43
CA ASN A 147 28.86 2.54 20.26
C ASN A 147 28.37 2.83 21.68
N LYS A 148 28.74 3.95 22.29
CA LYS A 148 28.21 4.39 23.59
C LYS A 148 26.70 4.60 23.55
N ILE A 149 26.18 5.22 22.50
CA ILE A 149 24.74 5.48 22.34
C ILE A 149 23.95 4.17 22.21
N LEU A 150 24.51 3.20 21.47
CA LEU A 150 23.84 1.94 21.16
C LEU A 150 24.26 0.79 22.09
N PHE A 151 25.07 1.04 23.11
CA PHE A 151 25.61 0.01 24.00
C PHE A 151 24.52 -0.88 24.65
N ASN A 152 23.43 -0.28 25.07
CA ASN A 152 22.28 -1.02 25.67
C ASN A 152 21.36 -1.66 24.62
N HIS A 153 21.63 -1.46 23.34
CA HIS A 153 20.84 -2.01 22.26
C HIS A 153 21.69 -3.09 21.60
N GLN A 154 21.31 -4.36 21.73
CA GLN A 154 21.98 -5.46 21.03
C GLN A 154 22.15 -5.12 19.54
N TYR A 155 23.36 -4.62 19.21
CA TYR A 155 23.70 -4.16 17.87
C TYR A 155 23.62 -5.37 16.92
N LYS A 156 22.53 -5.46 16.16
CA LYS A 156 22.38 -6.56 15.21
C LYS A 156 23.41 -6.39 14.12
N ARG A 157 24.21 -7.43 13.85
CA ARG A 157 25.29 -7.46 12.83
C ARG A 157 24.89 -6.99 11.42
N ASN A 158 23.61 -6.78 11.16
CA ASN A 158 23.07 -6.37 9.87
C ASN A 158 22.80 -4.87 9.71
N ILE A 159 23.20 -4.04 10.69
CA ILE A 159 23.07 -2.57 10.62
C ILE A 159 24.45 -1.96 10.48
N VAL A 160 24.63 -1.10 9.49
CA VAL A 160 25.88 -0.38 9.21
C VAL A 160 25.60 1.11 9.27
N ILE A 161 26.35 1.83 10.11
CA ILE A 161 26.24 3.29 10.21
C ILE A 161 27.40 3.90 9.43
N ARG A 162 27.09 4.86 8.58
CA ARG A 162 28.05 5.59 7.76
C ARG A 162 27.73 7.09 7.80
N LYS A 163 28.66 7.91 7.36
CA LYS A 163 28.44 9.35 7.17
C LYS A 163 28.44 9.71 5.69
N ALA A 164 27.72 10.78 5.36
CA ALA A 164 27.69 11.31 4.00
C ALA A 164 27.68 12.83 4.04
N GLU A 165 28.34 13.45 3.07
CA GLU A 165 28.38 14.91 2.91
C GLU A 165 27.26 15.42 2.02
N SER A 166 26.73 14.52 1.15
CA SER A 166 25.71 14.85 0.14
C SER A 166 24.28 14.87 0.67
N ILE A 167 24.05 14.63 1.98
CA ILE A 167 22.73 14.60 2.58
C ILE A 167 22.59 15.66 3.68
N HIS A 168 21.39 16.24 3.80
CA HIS A 168 21.08 17.25 4.82
C HIS A 168 20.34 16.68 6.03
N SER A 169 19.71 15.53 5.88
CA SER A 169 19.01 14.81 6.96
C SER A 169 19.49 13.37 7.03
N PRO A 170 19.43 12.72 8.22
CA PRO A 170 19.71 11.29 8.35
C PRO A 170 18.73 10.48 7.50
N ILE A 171 19.18 9.33 7.02
CA ILE A 171 18.39 8.44 6.17
C ILE A 171 18.71 7.00 6.53
N THR A 172 17.69 6.20 6.80
CA THR A 172 17.81 4.76 6.97
C THR A 172 17.21 4.01 5.78
N PHE A 173 18.01 3.14 5.15
CA PHE A 173 17.53 2.30 4.04
C PHE A 173 18.14 0.91 4.06
N TRP A 174 17.47 -0.01 3.33
CA TRP A 174 17.96 -1.38 3.17
C TRP A 174 18.60 -1.57 1.79
N TYR A 175 19.83 -2.08 1.80
CA TYR A 175 20.56 -2.49 0.60
C TYR A 175 21.46 -3.69 0.91
N GLY A 176 20.84 -4.88 1.00
CA GLY A 176 21.50 -6.11 1.49
C GLY A 176 21.73 -6.11 3.01
N LYS A 177 22.06 -4.94 3.57
CA LYS A 177 22.13 -4.64 5.01
C LYS A 177 21.35 -3.34 5.28
N TYR A 178 20.96 -3.11 6.53
CA TYR A 178 20.41 -1.81 6.92
C TYR A 178 21.57 -0.80 7.01
N ILE A 179 21.43 0.30 6.30
CA ILE A 179 22.41 1.37 6.25
C ILE A 179 21.77 2.62 6.83
N ILE A 180 22.38 3.16 7.88
CA ILE A 180 22.02 4.44 8.45
C ILE A 180 23.07 5.44 7.99
N LEU A 181 22.66 6.42 7.18
CA LEU A 181 23.52 7.53 6.76
C LEU A 181 23.24 8.75 7.63
N ILE A 182 24.30 9.29 8.22
CA ILE A 182 24.25 10.50 9.05
C ILE A 182 25.01 11.60 8.32
N PRO A 183 24.45 12.83 8.19
CA PRO A 183 25.22 13.94 7.63
C PRO A 183 26.53 14.15 8.39
N SER A 184 27.65 14.28 7.68
CA SER A 184 28.98 14.47 8.28
C SER A 184 29.03 15.69 9.21
N LEU A 185 28.24 16.73 8.88
CA LEU A 185 28.14 17.94 9.68
C LEU A 185 27.58 17.70 11.09
N TYR A 186 26.71 16.69 11.27
CA TYR A 186 26.08 16.41 12.57
C TYR A 186 27.08 16.00 13.64
N PHE A 187 28.16 15.33 13.28
CA PHE A 187 29.22 14.96 14.21
C PHE A 187 30.03 16.15 14.74
N LYS A 188 29.99 17.28 14.01
CA LYS A 188 30.72 18.51 14.36
C LYS A 188 29.86 19.58 15.01
N SER A 189 28.60 19.72 14.57
CA SER A 189 27.75 20.87 14.87
C SER A 189 26.59 20.57 15.84
N ILE A 190 26.28 19.30 16.09
CA ILE A 190 25.14 18.92 16.92
C ILE A 190 25.58 18.44 18.30
N ASN A 191 24.86 18.85 19.35
CA ASN A 191 25.07 18.39 20.73
C ASN A 191 24.88 16.87 20.83
N ASP A 192 25.67 16.23 21.69
CA ASP A 192 25.66 14.78 21.90
C ASP A 192 24.26 14.24 22.31
N LYS A 193 23.47 14.98 23.09
CA LYS A 193 22.09 14.61 23.41
C LYS A 193 21.21 14.54 22.15
N LYS A 194 21.27 15.56 21.31
CA LYS A 194 20.48 15.60 20.05
C LYS A 194 20.95 14.54 19.07
N LEU A 195 22.26 14.32 18.99
CA LEU A 195 22.82 13.25 18.16
C LEU A 195 22.34 11.86 18.63
N LYS A 196 22.27 11.64 19.95
CA LYS A 196 21.72 10.42 20.56
C LYS A 196 20.27 10.17 20.09
N TYR A 197 19.42 11.20 20.14
CA TYR A 197 18.03 11.07 19.73
C TYR A 197 17.89 10.68 18.25
N ILE A 198 18.64 11.36 17.39
CA ILE A 198 18.66 11.09 15.96
C ILE A 198 19.12 9.66 15.68
N ILE A 199 20.20 9.22 16.30
CA ILE A 199 20.72 7.85 16.10
C ILE A 199 19.75 6.80 16.58
N LEU A 200 19.09 7.01 17.73
CA LEU A 200 18.10 6.09 18.25
C LEU A 200 16.85 6.01 17.35
N HIS A 201 16.42 7.14 16.79
CA HIS A 201 15.30 7.20 15.85
C HIS A 201 15.61 6.41 14.57
N GLU A 202 16.73 6.67 13.92
CA GLU A 202 17.18 5.95 12.72
C GLU A 202 17.43 4.45 13.01
N TYR A 203 17.97 4.15 14.20
CA TYR A 203 18.14 2.78 14.64
C TYR A 203 16.80 2.06 14.81
N ALA A 204 15.76 2.74 15.29
CA ALA A 204 14.41 2.15 15.42
C ALA A 204 13.88 1.72 14.04
N HIS A 205 14.00 2.56 13.00
CA HIS A 205 13.62 2.21 11.63
C HIS A 205 14.37 0.98 11.10
N ALA A 206 15.69 0.92 11.35
CA ALA A 206 16.51 -0.24 10.95
C ALA A 206 16.11 -1.51 11.71
N LYS A 207 15.85 -1.41 13.02
CA LYS A 207 15.43 -2.51 13.90
C LYS A 207 14.07 -3.08 13.51
N ASN A 208 13.11 -2.20 13.22
CA ASN A 208 11.75 -2.56 12.83
C ASN A 208 11.63 -3.01 11.38
N ARG A 209 12.70 -2.84 10.59
CA ARG A 209 12.75 -3.15 9.16
C ARG A 209 11.79 -2.28 8.32
N ASP A 210 11.55 -1.05 8.74
CA ASP A 210 10.55 -0.16 8.13
C ASP A 210 10.80 0.06 6.65
N THR A 211 12.06 0.27 6.25
CA THR A 211 12.43 0.44 4.83
C THR A 211 12.07 -0.77 3.98
N LEU A 212 12.27 -1.99 4.50
CA LEU A 212 11.89 -3.21 3.77
C LEU A 212 10.37 -3.30 3.60
N HIS A 213 9.62 -3.00 4.66
CA HIS A 213 8.16 -2.94 4.59
C HIS A 213 7.67 -1.89 3.60
N LEU A 214 8.32 -0.70 3.56
CA LEU A 214 8.01 0.35 2.60
C LEU A 214 8.31 -0.08 1.15
N ILE A 215 9.40 -0.79 0.90
CA ILE A 215 9.74 -1.33 -0.44
C ILE A 215 8.65 -2.32 -0.88
N ILE A 216 8.29 -3.28 -0.03
CA ILE A 216 7.23 -4.26 -0.33
C ILE A 216 5.91 -3.52 -0.64
N PHE A 217 5.53 -2.57 0.24
CA PHE A 217 4.31 -1.80 0.06
C PHE A 217 4.34 -0.96 -1.23
N HIS A 218 5.52 -0.45 -1.61
CA HIS A 218 5.68 0.31 -2.84
C HIS A 218 5.49 -0.55 -4.10
N ILE A 219 6.01 -1.78 -4.10
CA ILE A 219 5.80 -2.75 -5.19
C ILE A 219 4.30 -3.05 -5.36
N PHE A 220 3.58 -3.32 -4.27
CA PHE A 220 2.12 -3.51 -4.32
C PHE A 220 1.40 -2.24 -4.80
N SER A 221 1.85 -1.06 -4.38
CA SER A 221 1.30 0.22 -4.81
C SER A 221 1.45 0.47 -6.31
N ILE A 222 2.52 -0.03 -6.94
CA ILE A 222 2.70 0.02 -8.39
C ILE A 222 1.70 -0.91 -9.07
N ALA A 223 1.61 -2.16 -8.62
CA ALA A 223 0.66 -3.13 -9.18
C ALA A 223 -0.80 -2.67 -9.06
N MET A 224 -1.15 -2.03 -7.94
CA MET A 224 -2.49 -1.52 -7.64
C MET A 224 -2.64 -0.02 -7.97
N SER A 225 -1.88 0.50 -8.95
CA SER A 225 -1.87 1.92 -9.30
C SER A 225 -3.22 2.45 -9.80
N TYR A 226 -4.13 1.56 -10.22
CA TYR A 226 -5.52 1.88 -10.55
C TYR A 226 -6.36 2.31 -9.32
N ASN A 227 -5.88 2.02 -8.10
CA ASN A 227 -6.60 2.35 -6.86
C ASN A 227 -5.93 3.53 -6.14
N PRO A 228 -6.52 4.74 -6.14
CA PRO A 228 -5.92 5.92 -5.51
C PRO A 228 -5.80 5.80 -3.98
N LEU A 229 -6.64 4.99 -3.35
CA LEU A 229 -6.64 4.81 -1.89
C LEU A 229 -5.35 4.18 -1.37
N ILE A 230 -4.62 3.45 -2.21
CA ILE A 230 -3.34 2.84 -1.81
C ILE A 230 -2.32 3.89 -1.38
N GLN A 231 -2.36 5.10 -1.97
CA GLN A 231 -1.48 6.20 -1.58
C GLN A 231 -1.84 6.75 -0.20
N ILE A 232 -3.13 6.73 0.16
CA ILE A 232 -3.59 7.14 1.49
C ILE A 232 -3.11 6.13 2.53
N VAL A 233 -3.27 4.83 2.25
CA VAL A 233 -2.78 3.76 3.14
C VAL A 233 -1.27 3.86 3.33
N LYS A 234 -0.52 4.08 2.25
CA LYS A 234 0.95 4.27 2.32
C LYS A 234 1.34 5.43 3.23
N ARG A 235 0.67 6.58 3.12
CA ARG A 235 0.92 7.74 4.00
C ARG A 235 0.62 7.41 5.47
N LYS A 236 -0.48 6.69 5.73
CA LYS A 236 -0.82 6.26 7.09
C LYS A 236 0.22 5.30 7.67
N MET A 237 0.69 4.35 6.86
CA MET A 237 1.75 3.43 7.27
C MET A 237 3.06 4.15 7.60
N ILE A 238 3.48 5.12 6.77
CA ILE A 238 4.67 5.93 7.02
C ILE A 238 4.50 6.69 8.35
N HIS A 239 3.37 7.36 8.54
CA HIS A 239 3.10 8.08 9.78
C HIS A 239 3.14 7.18 11.03
N ASP A 240 2.58 5.98 10.94
CA ASP A 240 2.62 5.02 12.06
C ASP A 240 4.04 4.54 12.37
N ASN A 241 4.91 4.37 11.34
CA ASN A 241 6.32 4.04 11.52
C ASN A 241 7.07 5.15 12.26
N GLU A 242 6.83 6.42 11.89
CA GLU A 242 7.43 7.58 12.58
C GLU A 242 7.02 7.61 14.06
N VAL A 243 5.73 7.44 14.35
CA VAL A 243 5.24 7.40 15.74
C VAL A 243 5.87 6.24 16.53
N GLU A 244 6.09 5.09 15.91
CA GLU A 244 6.73 3.93 16.56
C GLU A 244 8.23 4.20 16.82
N ALA A 245 8.92 4.86 15.88
CA ALA A 245 10.32 5.26 16.05
C ALA A 245 10.46 6.30 17.18
N ASP A 246 9.58 7.30 17.24
CA ASP A 246 9.58 8.31 18.32
C ASP A 246 9.33 7.68 19.69
N ARG A 247 8.38 6.73 19.77
CA ARG A 247 8.14 5.97 21.02
C ARG A 247 9.37 5.18 21.47
N PHE A 248 10.07 4.57 20.50
CA PHE A 248 11.30 3.86 20.81
C PHE A 248 12.34 4.81 21.43
N VAL A 249 12.49 6.01 20.88
CA VAL A 249 13.39 7.03 21.42
C VAL A 249 12.99 7.41 22.85
N LEU A 250 11.71 7.77 23.08
CA LEU A 250 11.21 8.16 24.42
C LEU A 250 11.43 7.07 25.47
N ASN A 251 11.13 5.82 25.13
CA ASN A 251 11.28 4.67 26.04
C ASN A 251 12.75 4.40 26.42
N ASN A 252 13.69 4.81 25.57
CA ASN A 252 15.13 4.56 25.81
C ASN A 252 15.83 5.76 26.45
N ILE A 253 15.20 6.93 26.45
CA ILE A 253 15.67 8.11 27.18
C ILE A 253 15.26 8.00 28.65
N ASN A 254 13.97 7.76 28.92
CA ASN A 254 13.41 7.69 30.26
C ASN A 254 13.98 6.54 31.12
N LYS A 255 14.61 5.54 30.51
CA LYS A 255 15.28 4.44 31.25
C LYS A 255 16.71 4.77 31.68
N ASN A 256 17.28 5.85 31.18
CA ASN A 256 18.68 6.21 31.39
C ASN A 256 18.85 7.56 32.13
N GLU A 257 17.74 8.21 32.48
CA GLU A 257 17.63 9.30 33.47
C GLU A 257 17.10 8.75 34.80
#